data_78eb6ea0b46702d17fea2c8f82c8f151
#
_entry.id   78eb6ea0b46702d17fea2c8f82c8f151
#
_cell.length_a   1.000
_cell.length_b   1.000
_cell.length_c   1.000
_cell.angle_alpha   90.00
_cell.angle_beta   90.00
_cell.angle_gamma   90.00
#
_symmetry.space_group_name_H-M   'P 1'
#
loop_
_entity.id
_entity.type
_entity.pdbx_description
1 polymer ?
#
loop_
_entity_poly.entity_id
_entity_poly.type
_entity_poly.pdbx_seq_one_letter_code
_entity_poly.pdbx_strand_id
1 'polypeptide(L)'
;NMAPLLDFYHFWSGLNKLEDLDLIRPREIGHVHFQDVPDMPRELLDNTTRFIPGDGTAPLTAILRKLSSKEYAGPLSVELFLPKFQQGDPFEIAREIRQKAENVMRRARVM
;
A
#
# COMPACT_ATOMS: atom_id res chain seq x y z
N ASN A 1 -2.36 14.00 -20.32
CA ASN A 1 -2.14 12.65 -19.79
C ASN A 1 -1.88 12.70 -18.28
N MET A 2 -2.96 12.72 -17.48
CA MET A 2 -2.86 12.65 -16.02
C MET A 2 -3.75 11.52 -15.52
N ALA A 3 -3.28 10.82 -14.48
CA ALA A 3 -4.05 9.80 -13.79
C ALA A 3 -3.77 9.89 -12.29
N PRO A 4 -4.74 9.53 -11.42
CA PRO A 4 -4.50 9.50 -9.99
C PRO A 4 -3.44 8.47 -9.61
N LEU A 5 -2.61 8.83 -8.64
CA LEU A 5 -1.77 7.90 -7.90
C LEU A 5 -2.47 7.60 -6.57
N LEU A 6 -2.70 6.34 -6.27
CA LEU A 6 -3.22 5.93 -4.97
C LEU A 6 -2.07 5.49 -4.08
N ASP A 7 -1.84 6.22 -3.00
CA ASP A 7 -0.89 5.87 -1.96
C ASP A 7 -1.66 5.32 -0.76
N PHE A 8 -1.41 4.06 -0.38
CA PHE A 8 -2.15 3.41 0.70
C PHE A 8 -1.95 4.10 2.05
N TYR A 9 -0.75 4.61 2.29
CA TYR A 9 -0.47 5.34 3.53
C TYR A 9 -1.29 6.62 3.62
N HIS A 10 -1.25 7.44 2.58
CA HIS A 10 -2.01 8.70 2.55
C HIS A 10 -3.52 8.46 2.54
N PHE A 11 -3.97 7.44 1.85
CA PHE A 11 -5.38 7.05 1.86
C PHE A 11 -5.84 6.74 3.30
N TRP A 12 -5.08 5.92 4.02
CA TRP A 12 -5.47 5.50 5.36
C TRP A 12 -5.26 6.59 6.40
N SER A 13 -4.11 7.27 6.41
CA SER A 13 -3.83 8.38 7.34
C SER A 13 -4.73 9.60 7.09
N GLY A 14 -5.24 9.77 5.88
CA GLY A 14 -6.20 10.82 5.53
C GLY A 14 -7.63 10.55 6.00
N LEU A 15 -7.85 9.50 6.80
CA LEU A 15 -9.15 9.12 7.36
C LEU A 15 -10.20 8.77 6.30
N ASN A 16 -9.77 8.35 5.12
CA ASN A 16 -10.67 7.88 4.08
C ASN A 16 -11.35 6.57 4.48
N LYS A 17 -12.51 6.32 3.90
CA LYS A 17 -13.24 5.07 4.07
C LYS A 17 -13.02 4.15 2.88
N LEU A 18 -13.14 2.85 3.10
CA LEU A 18 -13.00 1.88 2.00
C LEU A 18 -13.98 2.17 0.85
N GLU A 19 -15.18 2.66 1.19
CA GLU A 19 -16.20 3.03 0.22
C GLU A 19 -15.78 4.19 -0.69
N ASP A 20 -14.84 5.03 -0.25
CA ASP A 20 -14.35 6.14 -1.08
C ASP A 20 -13.64 5.63 -2.33
N LEU A 21 -13.10 4.40 -2.29
CA LEU A 21 -12.51 3.76 -3.46
C LEU A 21 -13.55 3.43 -4.54
N ASP A 22 -14.82 3.34 -4.19
CA ASP A 22 -15.90 3.09 -5.15
C ASP A 22 -16.14 4.29 -6.07
N LEU A 23 -15.68 5.48 -5.68
CA LEU A 23 -15.75 6.69 -6.50
C LEU A 23 -14.76 6.68 -7.66
N ILE A 24 -13.73 5.83 -7.59
CA ILE A 24 -12.74 5.67 -8.66
C ILE A 24 -13.36 4.86 -9.79
N ARG A 25 -13.21 5.35 -11.01
CA ARG A 25 -13.70 4.64 -12.19
C ARG A 25 -12.76 3.48 -12.55
N PRO A 26 -13.28 2.41 -13.21
CA PRO A 26 -12.42 1.34 -13.70
C PRO A 26 -11.27 1.88 -14.56
N ARG A 27 -10.06 1.36 -14.33
CA ARG A 27 -8.83 1.72 -15.06
C ARG A 27 -8.40 3.19 -14.93
N GLU A 28 -8.94 3.92 -13.95
CA GLU A 28 -8.59 5.33 -13.75
C GLU A 28 -7.25 5.52 -13.04
N ILE A 29 -6.86 4.57 -12.17
CA ILE A 29 -5.63 4.67 -11.38
C ILE A 29 -4.43 4.40 -12.27
N GLY A 30 -3.46 5.35 -12.28
CA GLY A 30 -2.24 5.25 -13.06
C GLY A 30 -1.10 4.56 -12.33
N HIS A 31 -1.05 4.67 -11.01
CA HIS A 31 0.00 4.06 -10.18
C HIS A 31 -0.45 3.86 -8.75
N VAL A 32 0.19 2.92 -8.04
CA VAL A 32 -0.11 2.63 -6.63
C VAL A 32 1.18 2.57 -5.82
N HIS A 33 1.20 3.29 -4.69
CA HIS A 33 2.16 3.08 -3.62
C HIS A 33 1.55 2.15 -2.57
N PHE A 34 2.28 1.09 -2.25
CA PHE A 34 1.80 -0.03 -1.44
C PHE A 34 2.61 -0.11 -0.14
N GLN A 35 2.00 0.35 0.95
CA GLN A 35 2.62 0.32 2.29
C GLN A 35 1.59 -0.13 3.32
N ASP A 36 2.09 -0.36 4.54
CA ASP A 36 1.28 -0.59 5.71
C ASP A 36 1.50 0.54 6.73
N VAL A 37 0.77 0.51 7.84
CA VAL A 37 0.86 1.52 8.90
C VAL A 37 0.99 0.86 10.26
N PRO A 38 1.67 1.51 11.24
CA PRO A 38 1.72 1.01 12.61
C PRO A 38 0.33 0.99 13.26
N ASP A 39 0.19 0.18 14.32
CA ASP A 39 -1.02 0.12 15.12
C ASP A 39 -1.12 1.34 16.04
N MET A 40 -1.70 2.40 15.50
CA MET A 40 -1.91 3.66 16.22
C MET A 40 -3.09 4.41 15.60
N PRO A 41 -3.67 5.41 16.32
CA PRO A 41 -4.73 6.23 15.76
C PRO A 41 -4.30 6.86 14.42
N ARG A 42 -5.19 6.78 13.44
CA ARG A 42 -4.89 7.20 12.07
C ARG A 42 -4.46 8.67 11.98
N GLU A 43 -5.08 9.51 12.79
CA GLU A 43 -4.79 10.94 12.84
C GLU A 43 -3.43 11.29 13.45
N LEU A 44 -2.77 10.33 14.09
CA LEU A 44 -1.43 10.48 14.67
C LEU A 44 -0.32 9.92 13.78
N LEU A 45 -0.67 9.31 12.64
CA LEU A 45 0.31 8.80 11.69
C LEU A 45 1.07 9.95 11.05
N ASP A 46 2.39 9.86 11.05
CA ASP A 46 3.24 10.79 10.33
C ASP A 46 3.80 10.15 9.04
N ASN A 47 4.31 10.96 8.15
CA ASN A 47 4.74 10.51 6.83
C ASN A 47 5.99 9.60 6.86
N THR A 48 6.67 9.47 8.00
CA THR A 48 7.89 8.66 8.11
C THR A 48 7.63 7.23 8.58
N THR A 49 6.43 6.95 9.13
CA THR A 49 6.11 5.67 9.78
C THR A 49 5.44 4.67 8.83
N ARG A 50 5.94 4.54 7.62
CA ARG A 50 5.44 3.58 6.64
C ARG A 50 6.05 2.20 6.89
N PHE A 51 5.21 1.19 7.04
CA PHE A 51 5.62 -0.19 7.27
C PHE A 51 5.62 -1.00 5.99
N ILE A 52 6.42 -2.07 5.97
CA ILE A 52 6.34 -3.07 4.90
C ILE A 52 4.92 -3.65 4.88
N PRO A 53 4.33 -3.87 3.70
CA PRO A 53 3.00 -4.49 3.60
C PRO A 53 2.92 -5.80 4.38
N GLY A 54 1.96 -5.88 5.29
CA GLY A 54 1.74 -7.03 6.15
C GLY A 54 2.34 -6.93 7.55
N ASP A 55 3.16 -5.92 7.81
CA ASP A 55 3.74 -5.70 9.15
C ASP A 55 2.89 -4.74 10.01
N GLY A 56 1.82 -4.21 9.48
CA GLY A 56 0.97 -3.23 10.16
C GLY A 56 -0.50 -3.65 10.22
N THR A 57 -1.36 -2.64 10.35
CA THR A 57 -2.79 -2.83 10.65
C THR A 57 -3.74 -2.24 9.61
N ALA A 58 -3.25 -1.66 8.54
CA ALA A 58 -4.12 -1.15 7.47
C ALA A 58 -4.90 -2.30 6.80
N PRO A 59 -6.12 -2.05 6.31
CA PRO A 59 -6.94 -3.10 5.67
C PRO A 59 -6.47 -3.38 4.23
N LEU A 60 -5.21 -3.79 4.07
CA LEU A 60 -4.55 -3.92 2.77
C LEU A 60 -5.26 -4.89 1.84
N THR A 61 -5.74 -6.03 2.37
CA THR A 61 -6.42 -7.02 1.52
C THR A 61 -7.73 -6.48 0.95
N ALA A 62 -8.47 -5.69 1.74
CA ALA A 62 -9.69 -5.05 1.29
C ALA A 62 -9.41 -4.00 0.22
N ILE A 63 -8.39 -3.18 0.42
CA ILE A 63 -7.98 -2.17 -0.56
C ILE A 63 -7.54 -2.84 -1.87
N LEU A 64 -6.71 -3.88 -1.79
CA LEU A 64 -6.26 -4.61 -2.98
C LEU A 64 -7.42 -5.22 -3.77
N ARG A 65 -8.41 -5.78 -3.07
CA ARG A 65 -9.60 -6.33 -3.74
C ARG A 65 -10.41 -5.24 -4.44
N LYS A 66 -10.54 -4.06 -3.82
CA LYS A 66 -11.18 -2.91 -4.46
C LYS A 66 -10.42 -2.51 -5.73
N LEU A 67 -9.09 -2.41 -5.66
CA LEU A 67 -8.26 -2.09 -6.83
C LEU A 67 -8.44 -3.12 -7.96
N SER A 68 -8.45 -4.41 -7.61
CA SER A 68 -8.69 -5.48 -8.57
C SER A 68 -10.07 -5.33 -9.23
N SER A 69 -11.10 -5.00 -8.46
CA SER A 69 -12.45 -4.77 -8.99
C SER A 69 -12.51 -3.54 -9.91
N LYS A 70 -11.56 -2.60 -9.77
CA LYS A 70 -11.39 -1.43 -10.64
C LYS A 70 -10.45 -1.71 -11.82
N GLU A 71 -10.13 -2.97 -12.07
CA GLU A 71 -9.28 -3.41 -13.19
C GLU A 71 -7.88 -2.78 -13.16
N TYR A 72 -7.34 -2.49 -11.97
CA TYR A 72 -5.97 -2.03 -11.85
C TYR A 72 -5.02 -3.20 -12.12
N ALA A 73 -4.17 -3.07 -13.13
CA ALA A 73 -3.20 -4.08 -13.54
C ALA A 73 -1.75 -3.56 -13.52
N GLY A 74 -1.54 -2.38 -12.97
CA GLY A 74 -0.21 -1.78 -12.87
C GLY A 74 0.60 -2.31 -11.68
N PRO A 75 1.84 -1.81 -11.51
CA PRO A 75 2.71 -2.23 -10.43
C PRO A 75 2.25 -1.71 -9.07
N LEU A 76 2.58 -2.45 -8.03
CA LEU A 76 2.46 -2.01 -6.63
C LEU A 76 3.86 -1.66 -6.14
N SER A 77 4.16 -0.38 -6.04
CA SER A 77 5.48 0.12 -5.61
C SER A 77 5.50 0.31 -4.10
N VAL A 78 6.41 -0.37 -3.43
CA VAL A 78 6.59 -0.20 -1.99
C VAL A 78 7.49 1.01 -1.74
N GLU A 79 6.96 2.02 -1.05
CA GLU A 79 7.67 3.25 -0.72
C GLU A 79 7.78 3.39 0.80
N LEU A 80 9.01 3.31 1.32
CA LEU A 80 9.31 3.30 2.75
C LEU A 80 10.37 4.36 3.07
N PHE A 81 10.22 5.02 4.23
CA PHE A 81 11.11 6.10 4.66
C PHE A 81 11.84 5.82 5.98
N LEU A 82 11.54 4.71 6.67
CA LEU A 82 12.22 4.40 7.93
C LEU A 82 13.71 4.17 7.70
N PRO A 83 14.60 4.78 8.51
CA PRO A 83 16.05 4.65 8.34
C PRO A 83 16.55 3.20 8.32
N LYS A 84 15.89 2.29 9.06
CA LYS A 84 16.27 0.87 9.09
C LYS A 84 16.21 0.20 7.71
N PHE A 85 15.39 0.71 6.78
CA PHE A 85 15.32 0.19 5.41
C PHE A 85 16.39 0.75 4.50
N GLN A 86 17.16 1.73 4.98
CA GLN A 86 18.25 2.37 4.26
C GLN A 86 19.62 1.85 4.70
N GLN A 87 19.63 0.88 5.63
CA GLN A 87 20.85 0.30 6.21
C GLN A 87 20.88 -1.21 5.95
N GLY A 88 22.08 -1.78 5.90
CA GLY A 88 22.28 -3.19 5.69
C GLY A 88 22.39 -3.56 4.21
N ASP A 89 22.19 -4.85 3.90
CA ASP A 89 22.29 -5.35 2.54
C ASP A 89 21.02 -5.02 1.76
N PRO A 90 21.10 -4.21 0.69
CA PRO A 90 19.93 -3.82 -0.07
C PRO A 90 19.20 -5.00 -0.74
N PHE A 91 19.92 -6.06 -1.09
CA PHE A 91 19.31 -7.25 -1.70
C PHE A 91 18.48 -8.04 -0.69
N GLU A 92 18.95 -8.16 0.56
CA GLU A 92 18.20 -8.82 1.62
C GLU A 92 16.94 -8.01 1.98
N ILE A 93 17.08 -6.71 2.11
CA ILE A 93 15.95 -5.80 2.38
C ILE A 93 14.90 -5.90 1.27
N ALA A 94 15.32 -5.83 0.01
CA ALA A 94 14.42 -5.93 -1.14
C ALA A 94 13.70 -7.30 -1.17
N ARG A 95 14.41 -8.38 -0.83
CA ARG A 95 13.81 -9.72 -0.77
C ARG A 95 12.75 -9.81 0.32
N GLU A 96 13.03 -9.27 1.52
CA GLU A 96 12.08 -9.24 2.62
C GLU A 96 10.81 -8.46 2.24
N ILE A 97 10.99 -7.26 1.69
CA ILE A 97 9.88 -6.40 1.27
C ILE A 97 9.02 -7.13 0.23
N ARG A 98 9.64 -7.70 -0.78
CA ARG A 98 8.95 -8.44 -1.84
C ARG A 98 8.17 -9.61 -1.28
N GLN A 99 8.80 -10.43 -0.44
CA GLN A 99 8.16 -11.62 0.13
C GLN A 99 6.92 -11.25 0.95
N LYS A 100 7.01 -10.23 1.80
CA LYS A 100 5.90 -9.78 2.62
C LYS A 100 4.77 -9.17 1.78
N ALA A 101 5.12 -8.32 0.81
CA ALA A 101 4.16 -7.73 -0.10
C ALA A 101 3.40 -8.79 -0.89
N GLU A 102 4.10 -9.75 -1.48
CA GLU A 102 3.48 -10.86 -2.22
C GLU A 102 2.58 -11.72 -1.32
N ASN A 103 2.94 -11.92 -0.06
CA ASN A 103 2.08 -12.65 0.89
C ASN A 103 0.74 -11.93 1.11
N VAL A 104 0.75 -10.61 1.21
CA VAL A 104 -0.49 -9.82 1.32
C VAL A 104 -1.31 -9.94 0.04
N MET A 105 -0.66 -9.86 -1.13
CA MET A 105 -1.34 -10.00 -2.43
C MET A 105 -1.99 -11.37 -2.58
N ARG A 106 -1.32 -12.45 -2.16
CA ARG A 106 -1.90 -13.81 -2.18
C ARG A 106 -3.10 -13.91 -1.25
N ARG A 107 -3.02 -13.36 -0.04
CA ARG A 107 -4.17 -13.32 0.89
C ARG A 107 -5.35 -12.55 0.31
N ALA A 108 -5.08 -11.50 -0.44
CA ALA A 108 -6.10 -10.72 -1.13
C ALA A 108 -6.64 -11.43 -2.38
N ARG A 109 -5.99 -12.50 -2.84
CA ARG A 109 -6.31 -13.22 -4.08
C ARG A 109 -6.20 -12.34 -5.33
N VAL A 110 -5.21 -11.47 -5.36
CA VAL A 110 -4.90 -10.60 -6.51
C VAL A 110 -3.58 -10.99 -7.19
N MET A 111 -3.02 -12.10 -6.77
CA MET A 111 -1.78 -12.63 -7.32
C MET A 111 -1.90 -14.15 -7.52
#